data_c6027158988f1a340e32a514f83b1982
#
_entry.id   c6027158988f1a340e32a514f83b1982
#
_cell.length_a   1.000
_cell.length_b   1.000
_cell.length_c   1.000
_cell.angle_alpha   90.00
_cell.angle_beta   90.00
_cell.angle_gamma   90.00
#
_symmetry.space_group_name_H-M   'P 1'
#
loop_
_entity.id
_entity.type
_entity.pdbx_description
1 polymer ?
#
loop_
_entity_poly.entity_id
_entity_poly.type
_entity_poly.pdbx_seq_one_letter_code
_entity_poly.pdbx_strand_id
1 'polypeptide(L)'
;TLESTTFWNYQIAEDKGQKVQVATYYNKDKQPVFQKIRDKDKNFRTLGTIKEALLYGQEKWNSGGRICCVCEGEIDTISLSQIFNHKYATVGIPNGVNGAVKSIKNQLEYLESFQTVVVFFDQDKYGFDAAQKVAELFTVGKCKIATLPLKDVNEMLVANRQEEVVKAMWEAKVYRPDGVVAGEELWDVVRVADEKAKVFYPYEGLNRKLFGIRKREIVTVCGGSGIGKSLMTKEIAYDLIKKGKRIGIISLEESLKRTCEGIIGLHLNKPIHIDRENVTETELETAYKETVGNGKVFLYDHWGSV
;
A
#
# COMPACT_ATOMS: atom_id res chain seq x y z
N THR A 1 4.48 20.05 28.27
CA THR A 1 4.71 21.11 29.29
C THR A 1 3.70 20.98 30.42
N LEU A 2 3.98 21.66 31.56
CA LEU A 2 3.05 21.71 32.70
C LEU A 2 1.70 22.33 32.30
N GLU A 3 1.72 23.33 31.45
CA GLU A 3 0.53 23.98 30.87
C GLU A 3 -0.32 23.00 30.07
N SER A 4 0.30 22.20 29.19
CA SER A 4 -0.39 21.20 28.39
C SER A 4 -1.03 20.11 29.26
N THR A 5 -0.35 19.62 30.30
CA THR A 5 -0.93 18.62 31.21
C THR A 5 -2.10 19.18 32.00
N THR A 6 -2.07 20.43 32.39
CA THR A 6 -3.17 21.12 33.07
C THR A 6 -4.37 21.26 32.11
N PHE A 7 -4.14 21.73 30.89
CA PHE A 7 -5.19 21.84 29.88
C PHE A 7 -5.90 20.50 29.62
N TRP A 8 -5.14 19.41 29.61
CA TRP A 8 -5.65 18.07 29.30
C TRP A 8 -6.17 17.30 30.52
N ASN A 9 -6.18 17.87 31.72
CA ASN A 9 -6.49 17.17 32.96
C ASN A 9 -5.70 15.87 33.13
N TYR A 10 -4.44 15.85 32.63
CA TYR A 10 -3.53 14.74 32.78
C TYR A 10 -2.71 14.96 34.06
N GLN A 11 -2.91 14.09 35.04
CA GLN A 11 -2.40 14.31 36.39
C GLN A 11 -1.36 13.29 36.79
N ILE A 12 -0.44 13.69 37.64
CA ILE A 12 0.40 12.78 38.40
C ILE A 12 -0.20 12.71 39.80
N ALA A 13 -0.64 11.52 40.16
CA ALA A 13 -1.22 11.23 41.48
C ALA A 13 -0.34 10.24 42.23
N GLU A 14 -0.61 10.06 43.51
CA GLU A 14 -0.03 9.00 44.31
C GLU A 14 -1.05 7.90 44.57
N ASP A 15 -0.68 6.69 44.25
CA ASP A 15 -1.51 5.50 44.46
C ASP A 15 -0.65 4.42 45.15
N LYS A 16 -1.06 4.01 46.33
CA LYS A 16 -0.34 3.03 47.18
C LYS A 16 1.14 3.33 47.35
N GLY A 17 1.49 4.63 47.55
CA GLY A 17 2.85 5.08 47.72
C GLY A 17 3.69 5.16 46.44
N GLN A 18 3.08 5.01 45.28
CA GLN A 18 3.75 5.14 43.98
C GLN A 18 3.14 6.27 43.16
N LYS A 19 4.02 7.00 42.44
CA LYS A 19 3.55 8.01 41.47
C LYS A 19 2.97 7.35 40.26
N VAL A 20 1.75 7.72 39.88
CA VAL A 20 1.01 7.23 38.74
C VAL A 20 0.54 8.39 37.85
N GLN A 21 0.39 8.11 36.59
CA GLN A 21 -0.19 9.03 35.60
C GLN A 21 -1.68 8.71 35.46
N VAL A 22 -2.52 9.73 35.49
CA VAL A 22 -3.99 9.57 35.42
C VAL A 22 -4.53 10.38 34.25
N ALA A 23 -5.13 9.68 33.29
CA ALA A 23 -5.90 10.27 32.20
C ALA A 23 -7.40 10.11 32.50
N THR A 24 -8.12 11.22 32.52
CA THR A 24 -9.57 11.23 32.79
C THR A 24 -10.34 11.42 31.48
N TYR A 25 -11.36 10.58 31.29
CA TYR A 25 -12.27 10.60 30.16
C TYR A 25 -13.66 11.05 30.59
N TYR A 26 -14.33 11.73 29.71
CA TYR A 26 -15.60 12.38 29.99
C TYR A 26 -16.71 11.83 29.05
N ASN A 27 -17.95 11.95 29.51
CA ASN A 27 -19.13 11.69 28.69
C ASN A 27 -19.58 12.97 27.92
N LYS A 28 -20.70 12.86 27.20
CA LYS A 28 -21.30 13.98 26.44
C LYS A 28 -21.69 15.16 27.33
N ASP A 29 -22.00 14.91 28.58
CA ASP A 29 -22.38 15.94 29.58
C ASP A 29 -21.16 16.53 30.30
N LYS A 30 -19.96 16.24 29.80
CA LYS A 30 -18.67 16.65 30.39
C LYS A 30 -18.44 16.18 31.83
N GLN A 31 -19.06 15.07 32.20
CA GLN A 31 -18.84 14.43 33.50
C GLN A 31 -17.74 13.35 33.38
N PRO A 32 -16.84 13.24 34.35
CA PRO A 32 -15.80 12.21 34.34
C PRO A 32 -16.43 10.84 34.58
N VAL A 33 -16.24 9.91 33.65
CA VAL A 33 -16.85 8.58 33.68
C VAL A 33 -15.84 7.44 33.67
N PHE A 34 -14.61 7.72 33.23
CA PHE A 34 -13.58 6.71 33.13
C PHE A 34 -12.20 7.30 33.36
N GLN A 35 -11.35 6.58 34.07
CA GLN A 35 -9.94 6.95 34.25
C GLN A 35 -9.02 5.80 33.87
N LYS A 36 -7.95 6.12 33.16
CA LYS A 36 -6.85 5.23 32.83
C LYS A 36 -5.62 5.65 33.64
N ILE A 37 -5.13 4.72 34.44
CA ILE A 37 -4.05 4.96 35.38
C ILE A 37 -2.86 4.13 34.93
N ARG A 38 -1.71 4.77 34.78
CA ARG A 38 -0.45 4.17 34.34
C ARG A 38 0.62 4.33 35.39
N ASP A 39 1.24 3.23 35.80
CA ASP A 39 2.39 3.24 36.70
C ASP A 39 3.72 3.47 35.97
N LYS A 40 4.83 3.53 36.73
CA LYS A 40 6.19 3.71 36.19
C LYS A 40 6.65 2.54 35.30
N ASP A 41 6.12 1.36 35.55
CA ASP A 41 6.47 0.12 34.82
C ASP A 41 5.58 -0.10 33.60
N LYS A 42 4.80 0.94 33.21
CA LYS A 42 3.86 0.95 32.10
C LYS A 42 2.68 -0.01 32.24
N ASN A 43 2.37 -0.49 33.45
CA ASN A 43 1.15 -1.23 33.67
C ASN A 43 -0.04 -0.28 33.74
N PHE A 44 -1.17 -0.75 33.22
CA PHE A 44 -2.41 0.01 33.19
C PHE A 44 -3.46 -0.58 34.09
N ARG A 45 -4.16 0.26 34.81
CA ARG A 45 -5.44 -0.08 35.43
C ARG A 45 -6.47 0.99 35.12
N THR A 46 -7.72 0.64 35.24
CA THR A 46 -8.84 1.51 34.88
C THR A 46 -9.82 1.64 36.03
N LEU A 47 -10.50 2.79 36.10
CA LEU A 47 -11.61 3.05 37.03
C LEU A 47 -12.77 3.60 36.22
N GLY A 48 -14.00 3.22 36.55
CA GLY A 48 -15.22 3.71 35.89
C GLY A 48 -15.62 2.91 34.67
N THR A 49 -16.48 3.49 33.84
CA THR A 49 -17.16 2.80 32.74
C THR A 49 -16.75 3.36 31.39
N ILE A 50 -15.92 2.63 30.65
CA ILE A 50 -15.42 3.04 29.33
C ILE A 50 -16.52 3.15 28.26
N LYS A 51 -17.66 2.45 28.44
CA LYS A 51 -18.76 2.46 27.45
C LYS A 51 -19.40 3.83 27.27
N GLU A 52 -19.35 4.67 28.29
CA GLU A 52 -19.92 6.02 28.31
C GLU A 52 -18.89 7.08 27.91
N ALA A 53 -17.61 6.70 27.86
CA ALA A 53 -16.55 7.62 27.59
C ALA A 53 -16.48 8.02 26.11
N LEU A 54 -16.28 9.31 25.87
CA LEU A 54 -15.87 9.85 24.58
C LEU A 54 -14.39 9.48 24.30
N LEU A 55 -13.89 9.83 23.11
CA LEU A 55 -12.44 9.80 22.85
C LEU A 55 -11.73 10.72 23.83
N TYR A 56 -10.49 10.40 24.16
CA TYR A 56 -9.70 11.22 25.09
C TYR A 56 -9.60 12.67 24.57
N GLY A 57 -10.05 13.60 25.37
CA GLY A 57 -10.04 15.02 25.05
C GLY A 57 -11.14 15.50 24.09
N GLN A 58 -12.03 14.64 23.66
CA GLN A 58 -13.13 15.04 22.75
C GLN A 58 -14.03 16.12 23.36
N GLU A 59 -14.22 16.13 24.66
CA GLU A 59 -15.04 17.10 25.39
C GLU A 59 -14.54 18.55 25.30
N LYS A 60 -13.29 18.74 24.84
CA LYS A 60 -12.64 20.05 24.68
C LYS A 60 -12.94 20.72 23.35
N TRP A 61 -13.46 19.95 22.38
CA TRP A 61 -13.62 20.40 21.01
C TRP A 61 -15.08 20.29 20.59
N ASN A 62 -15.58 21.36 20.02
CA ASN A 62 -16.89 21.33 19.39
C ASN A 62 -16.87 20.42 18.14
N SER A 63 -18.03 19.88 17.80
CA SER A 63 -18.21 19.19 16.51
C SER A 63 -18.03 20.17 15.35
N GLY A 64 -17.57 19.66 14.21
CA GLY A 64 -17.28 20.48 13.02
C GLY A 64 -15.90 21.12 13.08
N GLY A 65 -15.51 21.69 11.98
CA GLY A 65 -14.21 22.35 11.83
C GLY A 65 -13.39 21.78 10.66
N ARG A 66 -12.20 22.33 10.48
CA ARG A 66 -11.37 22.00 9.33
C ARG A 66 -10.65 20.65 9.50
N ILE A 67 -10.02 20.43 10.65
CA ILE A 67 -9.19 19.25 10.88
C ILE A 67 -9.44 18.72 12.28
N CYS A 68 -9.58 17.39 12.40
CA CYS A 68 -9.47 16.64 13.65
C CYS A 68 -8.34 15.62 13.54
N CYS A 69 -7.43 15.63 14.51
CA CYS A 69 -6.33 14.67 14.59
C CYS A 69 -6.68 13.58 15.59
N VAL A 70 -6.43 12.32 15.22
CA VAL A 70 -6.69 11.15 16.06
C VAL A 70 -5.37 10.44 16.38
N CYS A 71 -5.02 10.34 17.66
CA CYS A 71 -3.82 9.68 18.14
C CYS A 71 -4.16 8.32 18.77
N GLU A 72 -3.13 7.45 18.88
CA GLU A 72 -3.29 6.14 19.52
C GLU A 72 -3.40 6.23 21.05
N GLY A 73 -2.62 7.12 21.68
CA GLY A 73 -2.49 7.24 23.11
C GLY A 73 -2.75 8.64 23.66
N GLU A 74 -2.90 8.73 24.98
CA GLU A 74 -3.16 9.99 25.66
C GLU A 74 -1.96 10.94 25.57
N ILE A 75 -0.76 10.41 25.73
CA ILE A 75 0.48 11.20 25.69
C ILE A 75 0.70 11.76 24.28
N ASP A 76 0.45 10.96 23.23
CA ASP A 76 0.56 11.43 21.85
C ASP A 76 -0.47 12.50 21.54
N THR A 77 -1.67 12.35 22.07
CA THR A 77 -2.75 13.35 21.95
C THR A 77 -2.32 14.68 22.57
N ILE A 78 -1.75 14.66 23.79
CA ILE A 78 -1.26 15.84 24.46
C ILE A 78 -0.08 16.46 23.71
N SER A 79 0.87 15.62 23.29
CA SER A 79 2.06 16.05 22.55
C SER A 79 1.69 16.71 21.23
N LEU A 80 0.77 16.11 20.48
CA LEU A 80 0.30 16.64 19.21
C LEU A 80 -0.42 17.98 19.39
N SER A 81 -1.32 18.03 20.35
CA SER A 81 -2.02 19.28 20.68
C SER A 81 -1.07 20.40 21.11
N GLN A 82 -0.03 20.07 21.88
CA GLN A 82 1.02 21.02 22.25
C GLN A 82 1.80 21.52 21.02
N ILE A 83 2.18 20.63 20.11
CA ILE A 83 2.87 20.98 18.86
C ILE A 83 2.04 21.96 18.04
N PHE A 84 0.73 21.78 18.03
CA PHE A 84 -0.20 22.65 17.30
C PHE A 84 -0.65 23.87 18.11
N ASN A 85 -0.07 24.13 19.29
CA ASN A 85 -0.48 25.23 20.18
C ASN A 85 -1.99 25.19 20.48
N HIS A 86 -2.56 24.00 20.65
CA HIS A 86 -3.99 23.76 20.94
C HIS A 86 -4.96 24.39 19.92
N LYS A 87 -4.57 24.48 18.63
CA LYS A 87 -5.39 25.12 17.58
C LYS A 87 -6.29 24.14 16.83
N TYR A 88 -5.94 22.87 16.78
CA TYR A 88 -6.68 21.85 16.05
C TYR A 88 -7.29 20.83 17.01
N ALA A 89 -8.49 20.38 16.70
CA ALA A 89 -9.09 19.29 17.44
C ALA A 89 -8.17 18.07 17.42
N THR A 90 -7.82 17.58 18.60
CA THR A 90 -6.95 16.44 18.78
C THR A 90 -7.58 15.51 19.81
N VAL A 91 -7.73 14.24 19.46
CA VAL A 91 -8.38 13.23 20.30
C VAL A 91 -7.57 11.94 20.32
N GLY A 92 -7.68 11.18 21.41
CA GLY A 92 -6.98 9.90 21.58
C GLY A 92 -7.94 8.73 21.71
N ILE A 93 -7.56 7.55 21.20
CA ILE A 93 -8.34 6.34 21.39
C ILE A 93 -8.06 5.74 22.77
N PRO A 94 -9.10 5.28 23.50
CA PRO A 94 -8.93 4.86 24.89
C PRO A 94 -8.24 3.50 25.06
N ASN A 95 -8.35 2.59 24.08
CA ASN A 95 -7.91 1.19 24.20
C ASN A 95 -6.77 0.81 23.26
N GLY A 96 -5.98 1.79 22.77
CA GLY A 96 -4.93 1.53 21.79
C GLY A 96 -5.45 0.87 20.50
N VAL A 97 -4.53 0.36 19.70
CA VAL A 97 -4.84 -0.20 18.35
C VAL A 97 -5.92 -1.30 18.37
N ASN A 98 -5.94 -2.17 19.38
CA ASN A 98 -6.90 -3.27 19.45
C ASN A 98 -8.37 -2.80 19.61
N GLY A 99 -8.57 -1.63 20.19
CA GLY A 99 -9.88 -1.01 20.39
C GLY A 99 -10.20 0.10 19.39
N ALA A 100 -9.27 0.45 18.50
CA ALA A 100 -9.34 1.62 17.62
C ALA A 100 -10.63 1.65 16.79
N VAL A 101 -10.88 0.61 16.00
CA VAL A 101 -12.06 0.50 15.13
C VAL A 101 -13.36 0.70 15.89
N LYS A 102 -13.50 0.05 17.06
CA LYS A 102 -14.70 0.17 17.88
C LYS A 102 -14.86 1.58 18.46
N SER A 103 -13.78 2.15 18.97
CA SER A 103 -13.79 3.50 19.56
C SER A 103 -14.14 4.56 18.52
N ILE A 104 -13.55 4.48 17.35
CA ILE A 104 -13.83 5.41 16.25
C ILE A 104 -15.24 5.22 15.73
N LYS A 105 -15.71 3.99 15.53
CA LYS A 105 -17.08 3.71 15.08
C LYS A 105 -18.14 4.31 16.03
N ASN A 106 -17.90 4.27 17.34
CA ASN A 106 -18.80 4.85 18.34
C ASN A 106 -18.85 6.38 18.28
N GLN A 107 -17.82 7.03 17.77
CA GLN A 107 -17.71 8.49 17.65
C GLN A 107 -17.62 8.95 16.18
N LEU A 108 -18.05 8.11 15.25
CA LEU A 108 -17.92 8.37 13.82
C LEU A 108 -18.65 9.64 13.40
N GLU A 109 -19.88 9.84 13.89
CA GLU A 109 -20.66 11.05 13.59
C GLU A 109 -19.93 12.34 14.00
N TYR A 110 -19.32 12.34 15.18
CA TYR A 110 -18.51 13.47 15.64
C TYR A 110 -17.29 13.69 14.73
N LEU A 111 -16.57 12.65 14.41
CA LEU A 111 -15.37 12.74 13.56
C LEU A 111 -15.71 13.13 12.12
N GLU A 112 -16.80 12.60 11.59
CA GLU A 112 -17.33 12.94 10.25
C GLU A 112 -17.81 14.40 10.15
N SER A 113 -18.05 15.08 11.26
CA SER A 113 -18.40 16.50 11.23
C SER A 113 -17.26 17.43 10.80
N PHE A 114 -16.00 16.97 10.89
CA PHE A 114 -14.83 17.74 10.43
C PHE A 114 -14.62 17.58 8.92
N GLN A 115 -13.99 18.56 8.29
CA GLN A 115 -13.68 18.49 6.85
C GLN A 115 -12.64 17.40 6.55
N THR A 116 -11.66 17.23 7.43
CA THR A 116 -10.58 16.23 7.31
C THR A 116 -10.29 15.63 8.68
N VAL A 117 -10.08 14.30 8.69
CA VAL A 117 -9.57 13.59 9.86
C VAL A 117 -8.17 13.09 9.54
N VAL A 118 -7.19 13.35 10.42
CA VAL A 118 -5.81 12.89 10.24
C VAL A 118 -5.45 11.94 11.37
N VAL A 119 -5.08 10.72 11.01
CA VAL A 119 -4.71 9.66 11.96
C VAL A 119 -3.20 9.69 12.19
N PHE A 120 -2.80 9.78 13.46
CA PHE A 120 -1.42 9.74 13.96
C PHE A 120 -1.26 8.52 14.89
N PHE A 121 -1.15 7.34 14.33
CA PHE A 121 -0.88 6.11 15.09
C PHE A 121 0.61 5.77 15.07
N ASP A 122 1.01 4.85 15.96
CA ASP A 122 2.40 4.39 16.04
C ASP A 122 2.90 3.93 14.67
N GLN A 123 4.17 4.23 14.35
CA GLN A 123 4.80 3.87 13.08
C GLN A 123 5.34 2.44 13.09
N ASP A 124 4.61 1.54 13.74
CA ASP A 124 4.86 0.11 13.69
C ASP A 124 3.77 -0.61 12.87
N LYS A 125 3.94 -1.91 12.66
CA LYS A 125 3.01 -2.71 11.87
C LYS A 125 1.58 -2.66 12.42
N TYR A 126 1.43 -2.70 13.75
CA TYR A 126 0.10 -2.75 14.39
C TYR A 126 -0.61 -1.39 14.29
N GLY A 127 0.12 -0.30 14.50
CA GLY A 127 -0.40 1.04 14.33
C GLY A 127 -0.80 1.33 12.88
N PHE A 128 0.02 0.89 11.92
CA PHE A 128 -0.29 1.03 10.50
C PHE A 128 -1.54 0.24 10.08
N ASP A 129 -1.63 -1.04 10.46
CA ASP A 129 -2.79 -1.89 10.16
C ASP A 129 -4.08 -1.33 10.80
N ALA A 130 -3.98 -0.79 12.02
CA ALA A 130 -5.11 -0.17 12.70
C ALA A 130 -5.51 1.16 12.03
N ALA A 131 -4.56 1.98 11.61
CA ALA A 131 -4.83 3.23 10.91
C ALA A 131 -5.59 2.99 9.61
N GLN A 132 -5.23 1.97 8.84
CA GLN A 132 -5.97 1.59 7.63
C GLN A 132 -7.40 1.17 7.94
N LYS A 133 -7.60 0.25 8.90
CA LYS A 133 -8.94 -0.21 9.30
C LYS A 133 -9.83 0.91 9.85
N VAL A 134 -9.23 1.86 10.55
CA VAL A 134 -9.93 3.06 11.04
C VAL A 134 -10.31 3.94 9.86
N ALA A 135 -9.41 4.13 8.91
CA ALA A 135 -9.66 4.98 7.75
C ALA A 135 -10.77 4.44 6.83
N GLU A 136 -10.97 3.12 6.77
CA GLU A 136 -12.07 2.47 6.05
C GLU A 136 -13.47 2.84 6.59
N LEU A 137 -13.56 3.32 7.82
CA LEU A 137 -14.83 3.70 8.42
C LEU A 137 -15.36 5.05 7.91
N PHE A 138 -14.48 5.88 7.36
CA PHE A 138 -14.80 7.24 6.94
C PHE A 138 -15.29 7.32 5.50
N THR A 139 -16.03 8.37 5.22
CA THR A 139 -16.35 8.76 3.84
C THR A 139 -15.06 8.89 3.02
N VAL A 140 -15.09 8.37 1.79
CA VAL A 140 -13.94 8.36 0.89
C VAL A 140 -13.33 9.77 0.75
N GLY A 141 -12.02 9.87 0.90
CA GLY A 141 -11.30 11.14 0.82
C GLY A 141 -11.21 11.94 2.12
N LYS A 142 -11.95 11.56 3.16
CA LYS A 142 -12.02 12.29 4.43
C LYS A 142 -10.88 11.98 5.39
N CYS A 143 -10.53 10.72 5.48
CA CYS A 143 -9.48 10.27 6.40
C CYS A 143 -8.12 10.25 5.70
N LYS A 144 -7.12 10.81 6.38
CA LYS A 144 -5.72 10.81 5.97
C LYS A 144 -4.88 10.12 7.02
N ILE A 145 -3.80 9.47 6.61
CA ILE A 145 -2.85 8.83 7.51
C ILE A 145 -1.53 9.60 7.45
N ALA A 146 -1.10 10.10 8.60
CA ALA A 146 0.19 10.76 8.76
C ALA A 146 1.31 9.73 8.92
N THR A 147 2.46 10.01 8.34
CA THR A 147 3.67 9.20 8.49
C THR A 147 4.73 10.01 9.21
N LEU A 148 5.29 9.47 10.29
CA LEU A 148 6.32 10.10 11.09
C LEU A 148 7.66 9.37 10.93
N PRO A 149 8.81 10.08 11.05
CA PRO A 149 10.13 9.46 11.01
C PRO A 149 10.49 8.66 12.27
N LEU A 150 9.87 8.94 13.42
CA LEU A 150 10.03 8.20 14.67
C LEU A 150 8.75 7.43 14.99
N LYS A 151 8.78 6.63 16.05
CA LYS A 151 7.72 5.71 16.41
C LYS A 151 6.36 6.39 16.61
N ASP A 152 6.34 7.48 17.36
CA ASP A 152 5.12 8.18 17.76
C ASP A 152 5.33 9.70 17.87
N VAL A 153 4.24 10.43 18.12
CA VAL A 153 4.25 11.89 18.23
C VAL A 153 5.04 12.35 19.45
N ASN A 154 5.00 11.61 20.55
CA ASN A 154 5.72 11.99 21.77
C ASN A 154 7.25 11.86 21.56
N GLU A 155 7.72 10.82 20.88
CA GLU A 155 9.14 10.69 20.51
C GLU A 155 9.58 11.85 19.60
N MET A 156 8.75 12.27 18.65
CA MET A 156 9.03 13.44 17.81
C MET A 156 9.16 14.72 18.63
N LEU A 157 8.27 14.92 19.62
CA LEU A 157 8.33 16.09 20.51
C LEU A 157 9.60 16.08 21.38
N VAL A 158 9.94 14.93 21.97
CA VAL A 158 11.14 14.76 22.80
C VAL A 158 12.42 14.98 21.99
N ALA A 159 12.42 14.56 20.72
CA ALA A 159 13.53 14.77 19.79
C ALA A 159 13.59 16.20 19.20
N ASN A 160 12.74 17.13 19.63
CA ASN A 160 12.62 18.50 19.11
C ASN A 160 12.35 18.57 17.59
N ARG A 161 11.57 17.62 17.04
CA ARG A 161 11.23 17.53 15.61
C ARG A 161 9.79 17.96 15.33
N GLN A 162 9.29 18.99 15.99
CA GLN A 162 7.90 19.46 15.91
C GLN A 162 7.51 19.92 14.51
N GLU A 163 8.43 20.57 13.79
CA GLU A 163 8.17 21.03 12.42
C GLU A 163 7.84 19.89 11.46
N GLU A 164 8.48 18.75 11.67
CA GLU A 164 8.22 17.56 10.85
C GLU A 164 6.84 16.96 11.16
N VAL A 165 6.35 17.05 12.39
CA VAL A 165 4.98 16.63 12.74
C VAL A 165 3.95 17.54 12.06
N VAL A 166 4.19 18.86 12.09
CA VAL A 166 3.34 19.83 11.36
C VAL A 166 3.33 19.52 9.88
N LYS A 167 4.50 19.27 9.29
CA LYS A 167 4.61 18.88 7.88
C LYS A 167 3.86 17.59 7.58
N ALA A 168 4.03 16.56 8.43
CA ALA A 168 3.34 15.27 8.28
C ALA A 168 1.81 15.41 8.30
N MET A 169 1.25 16.33 9.09
CA MET A 169 -0.19 16.62 9.07
C MET A 169 -0.66 17.13 7.70
N TRP A 170 0.07 18.06 7.11
CA TRP A 170 -0.31 18.64 5.82
C TRP A 170 -0.05 17.71 4.64
N GLU A 171 1.00 16.91 4.71
CA GLU A 171 1.39 15.93 3.70
C GLU A 171 0.71 14.56 3.91
N ALA A 172 -0.13 14.41 4.94
CA ALA A 172 -0.85 13.17 5.21
C ALA A 172 -1.63 12.70 3.98
N LYS A 173 -1.42 11.44 3.62
CA LYS A 173 -2.03 10.85 2.43
C LYS A 173 -3.46 10.43 2.73
N VAL A 174 -4.36 10.75 1.81
CA VAL A 174 -5.73 10.24 1.85
C VAL A 174 -5.67 8.72 1.84
N TYR A 175 -6.33 8.09 2.82
CA TYR A 175 -6.51 6.64 2.76
C TYR A 175 -7.43 6.29 1.60
N ARG A 176 -7.02 5.30 0.84
CA ARG A 176 -7.80 4.75 -0.26
C ARG A 176 -7.74 3.24 -0.19
N PRO A 177 -8.86 2.54 -0.42
CA PRO A 177 -8.81 1.11 -0.67
C PRO A 177 -7.80 0.83 -1.79
N ASP A 178 -7.05 -0.27 -1.69
CA ASP A 178 -6.04 -0.63 -2.66
C ASP A 178 -6.57 -0.55 -4.09
N GLY A 179 -5.87 0.21 -4.91
CA GLY A 179 -6.17 0.37 -6.34
C GLY A 179 -7.15 1.50 -6.70
N VAL A 180 -7.78 2.19 -5.74
CA VAL A 180 -8.67 3.33 -6.05
C VAL A 180 -7.89 4.63 -6.03
N VAL A 181 -7.83 5.32 -7.18
CA VAL A 181 -7.19 6.64 -7.35
C VAL A 181 -8.21 7.63 -7.89
N ALA A 182 -8.29 8.83 -7.32
CA ALA A 182 -9.16 9.89 -7.86
C ALA A 182 -8.60 10.44 -9.17
N GLY A 183 -9.45 10.61 -10.19
CA GLY A 183 -9.02 11.07 -11.51
C GLY A 183 -8.34 12.45 -11.48
N GLU A 184 -8.76 13.33 -10.58
CA GLU A 184 -8.17 14.68 -10.41
C GLU A 184 -6.70 14.68 -10.00
N GLU A 185 -6.21 13.60 -9.39
CA GLU A 185 -4.82 13.46 -8.97
C GLU A 185 -3.92 12.87 -10.07
N LEU A 186 -4.49 12.45 -11.18
CA LEU A 186 -3.76 11.79 -12.26
C LEU A 186 -3.15 12.75 -13.28
N TRP A 187 -3.33 14.07 -13.12
CA TRP A 187 -2.80 15.04 -14.08
C TRP A 187 -1.29 14.88 -14.34
N ASP A 188 -0.50 14.74 -13.29
CA ASP A 188 0.95 14.57 -13.40
C ASP A 188 1.37 13.25 -14.09
N VAL A 189 0.51 12.25 -14.03
CA VAL A 189 0.70 10.97 -14.73
C VAL A 189 0.27 11.10 -16.19
N VAL A 190 -0.90 11.68 -16.44
CA VAL A 190 -1.49 11.79 -17.78
C VAL A 190 -0.70 12.72 -18.68
N ARG A 191 -0.11 13.78 -18.16
CA ARG A 191 0.70 14.73 -18.95
C ARG A 191 2.04 14.16 -19.42
N VAL A 192 2.50 13.04 -18.84
CA VAL A 192 3.73 12.38 -19.27
C VAL A 192 3.41 11.49 -20.46
N ALA A 193 4.04 11.77 -21.61
CA ALA A 193 3.85 10.95 -22.79
C ALA A 193 4.43 9.53 -22.59
N ASP A 194 3.70 8.53 -23.06
CA ASP A 194 4.17 7.14 -23.02
C ASP A 194 5.43 6.96 -23.88
N GLU A 195 6.30 6.05 -23.42
CA GLU A 195 7.52 5.69 -24.17
C GLU A 195 7.13 5.01 -25.47
N LYS A 196 7.62 5.51 -26.60
CA LYS A 196 7.40 4.89 -27.91
C LYS A 196 8.03 3.50 -27.97
N ALA A 197 7.37 2.58 -28.66
CA ALA A 197 7.90 1.24 -28.87
C ALA A 197 9.27 1.28 -29.55
N LYS A 198 10.22 0.52 -29.01
CA LYS A 198 11.58 0.32 -29.59
C LYS A 198 11.72 -1.05 -30.27
N VAL A 199 10.67 -1.87 -30.17
CA VAL A 199 10.63 -3.22 -30.69
C VAL A 199 9.32 -3.38 -31.47
N PHE A 200 9.36 -4.07 -32.59
CA PHE A 200 8.24 -4.24 -33.50
C PHE A 200 8.00 -5.72 -33.75
N TYR A 201 6.73 -6.07 -34.00
CA TYR A 201 6.30 -7.40 -34.41
C TYR A 201 6.90 -7.74 -35.80
N PRO A 202 7.03 -9.04 -36.15
CA PRO A 202 7.45 -9.44 -37.50
C PRO A 202 6.36 -9.13 -38.55
N TYR A 203 5.17 -8.71 -38.11
CA TYR A 203 4.02 -8.45 -38.97
C TYR A 203 3.72 -6.96 -39.05
N GLU A 204 3.90 -6.36 -40.23
CA GLU A 204 3.67 -4.93 -40.43
C GLU A 204 2.22 -4.49 -40.11
N GLY A 205 1.23 -5.35 -40.44
CA GLY A 205 -0.17 -5.09 -40.14
C GLY A 205 -0.45 -4.94 -38.64
N LEU A 206 0.25 -5.72 -37.79
CA LEU A 206 0.17 -5.55 -36.33
C LEU A 206 0.84 -4.26 -35.89
N ASN A 207 2.00 -3.93 -36.43
CA ASN A 207 2.71 -2.71 -36.06
C ASN A 207 1.91 -1.45 -36.38
N ARG A 208 1.18 -1.45 -37.52
CA ARG A 208 0.27 -0.33 -37.87
C ARG A 208 -0.88 -0.15 -36.87
N LYS A 209 -1.36 -1.22 -36.25
CA LYS A 209 -2.51 -1.19 -35.31
C LYS A 209 -2.07 -1.06 -33.87
N LEU A 210 -1.00 -1.75 -33.47
CA LEU A 210 -0.52 -1.84 -32.08
C LEU A 210 0.65 -0.90 -31.78
N PHE A 211 1.21 -0.24 -32.80
CA PHE A 211 2.37 0.67 -32.66
C PHE A 211 3.64 0.03 -32.10
N GLY A 212 3.81 -1.28 -32.31
CA GLY A 212 4.92 -2.09 -31.81
C GLY A 212 4.70 -2.73 -30.44
N ILE A 213 5.77 -3.26 -29.85
CA ILE A 213 5.77 -3.95 -28.56
C ILE A 213 6.30 -3.00 -27.50
N ARG A 214 5.50 -2.72 -26.48
CA ARG A 214 5.86 -1.83 -25.37
C ARG A 214 5.93 -2.60 -24.04
N LYS A 215 6.67 -2.07 -23.09
CA LYS A 215 6.73 -2.61 -21.73
C LYS A 215 5.40 -2.38 -21.00
N ARG A 216 5.07 -3.28 -20.09
CA ARG A 216 3.86 -3.22 -19.25
C ARG A 216 2.55 -3.40 -20.02
N GLU A 217 2.60 -3.92 -21.23
CA GLU A 217 1.42 -4.27 -22.01
C GLU A 217 1.23 -5.78 -22.06
N ILE A 218 -0.04 -6.20 -22.08
CA ILE A 218 -0.45 -7.56 -22.31
C ILE A 218 -1.15 -7.61 -23.68
N VAL A 219 -0.69 -8.50 -24.54
CA VAL A 219 -1.30 -8.73 -25.84
C VAL A 219 -1.86 -10.15 -25.88
N THR A 220 -3.16 -10.27 -26.07
CA THR A 220 -3.86 -11.55 -26.12
C THR A 220 -4.11 -11.95 -27.57
N VAL A 221 -3.68 -13.17 -27.95
CA VAL A 221 -3.95 -13.76 -29.27
C VAL A 221 -5.06 -14.79 -29.11
N CYS A 222 -6.23 -14.49 -29.66
CA CYS A 222 -7.40 -15.35 -29.61
C CYS A 222 -7.77 -15.89 -31.00
N GLY A 223 -8.30 -17.10 -31.02
CA GLY A 223 -8.80 -17.73 -32.27
C GLY A 223 -9.20 -19.19 -32.06
N GLY A 224 -9.85 -19.79 -33.04
CA GLY A 224 -10.25 -21.19 -33.01
C GLY A 224 -9.08 -22.16 -32.87
N SER A 225 -9.37 -23.43 -32.58
CA SER A 225 -8.35 -24.48 -32.54
C SER A 225 -7.76 -24.72 -33.94
N GLY A 226 -6.47 -25.01 -34.04
CA GLY A 226 -5.80 -25.36 -35.26
C GLY A 226 -5.44 -24.22 -36.22
N ILE A 227 -5.83 -22.97 -35.98
CA ILE A 227 -5.59 -21.84 -36.90
C ILE A 227 -4.18 -21.25 -36.84
N GLY A 228 -3.25 -21.79 -36.02
CA GLY A 228 -1.86 -21.36 -35.98
C GLY A 228 -1.49 -20.36 -34.87
N LYS A 229 -2.31 -20.18 -33.83
CA LYS A 229 -1.98 -19.28 -32.68
C LYS A 229 -0.59 -19.53 -32.09
N SER A 230 -0.31 -20.81 -31.77
CA SER A 230 0.98 -21.20 -31.20
C SER A 230 2.14 -20.99 -32.18
N LEU A 231 1.92 -21.13 -33.46
CA LEU A 231 2.93 -20.84 -34.49
C LEU A 231 3.23 -19.34 -34.53
N MET A 232 2.20 -18.51 -34.56
CA MET A 232 2.33 -17.05 -34.56
C MET A 232 3.10 -16.54 -33.33
N THR A 233 2.81 -17.09 -32.14
CA THR A 233 3.53 -16.70 -30.92
C THR A 233 5.00 -17.16 -30.96
N LYS A 234 5.30 -18.33 -31.53
CA LYS A 234 6.67 -18.80 -31.75
C LYS A 234 7.41 -17.94 -32.77
N GLU A 235 6.76 -17.48 -33.84
CA GLU A 235 7.36 -16.55 -34.83
C GLU A 235 7.70 -15.20 -34.18
N ILE A 236 6.82 -14.66 -33.33
CA ILE A 236 7.12 -13.44 -32.56
C ILE A 236 8.31 -13.67 -31.62
N ALA A 237 8.32 -14.78 -30.89
CA ALA A 237 9.42 -15.14 -30.01
C ALA A 237 10.76 -15.28 -30.78
N TYR A 238 10.75 -15.98 -31.92
CA TYR A 238 11.90 -16.14 -32.77
C TYR A 238 12.43 -14.80 -33.32
N ASP A 239 11.55 -13.91 -33.77
CA ASP A 239 11.93 -12.57 -34.21
C ASP A 239 12.57 -11.75 -33.07
N LEU A 240 12.04 -11.85 -31.86
CA LEU A 240 12.63 -11.21 -30.67
C LEU A 240 14.00 -11.80 -30.32
N ILE A 241 14.19 -13.10 -30.48
CA ILE A 241 15.50 -13.78 -30.30
C ILE A 241 16.51 -13.21 -31.28
N LYS A 242 16.15 -13.12 -32.57
CA LYS A 242 17.00 -12.53 -33.61
C LYS A 242 17.37 -11.07 -33.33
N LYS A 243 16.45 -10.32 -32.73
CA LYS A 243 16.70 -8.93 -32.28
C LYS A 243 17.49 -8.87 -30.98
N GLY A 244 18.01 -9.99 -30.47
CA GLY A 244 18.84 -10.09 -29.27
C GLY A 244 18.12 -9.78 -27.97
N LYS A 245 16.79 -9.88 -27.92
CA LYS A 245 15.99 -9.65 -26.74
C LYS A 245 16.03 -10.86 -25.79
N ARG A 246 15.89 -10.58 -24.50
CA ARG A 246 15.71 -11.62 -23.49
C ARG A 246 14.24 -11.99 -23.41
N ILE A 247 13.89 -13.26 -23.54
CA ILE A 247 12.52 -13.76 -23.53
C ILE A 247 12.33 -14.90 -22.54
N GLY A 248 11.14 -14.98 -21.95
CA GLY A 248 10.64 -16.10 -21.17
C GLY A 248 9.45 -16.74 -21.90
N ILE A 249 9.39 -18.08 -21.94
CA ILE A 249 8.30 -18.82 -22.54
C ILE A 249 7.70 -19.75 -21.50
N ILE A 250 6.40 -19.63 -21.25
CA ILE A 250 5.62 -20.52 -20.39
C ILE A 250 4.67 -21.28 -21.34
N SER A 251 4.92 -22.56 -21.56
CA SER A 251 4.07 -23.41 -22.37
C SER A 251 3.38 -24.44 -21.47
N LEU A 252 2.03 -24.33 -21.39
CA LEU A 252 1.22 -25.25 -20.57
C LEU A 252 0.64 -26.43 -21.37
N GLU A 253 0.76 -26.37 -22.69
CA GLU A 253 0.21 -27.41 -23.61
C GLU A 253 1.31 -28.19 -24.35
N GLU A 254 2.54 -27.69 -24.37
CA GLU A 254 3.65 -28.31 -25.09
C GLU A 254 4.85 -28.57 -24.18
N SER A 255 5.55 -29.68 -24.41
CA SER A 255 6.82 -29.96 -23.74
C SER A 255 7.92 -28.96 -24.15
N LEU A 256 8.94 -28.80 -23.30
CA LEU A 256 10.12 -27.98 -23.59
C LEU A 256 10.77 -28.36 -24.93
N LYS A 257 10.91 -29.66 -25.18
CA LYS A 257 11.46 -30.19 -26.44
C LYS A 257 10.66 -29.65 -27.63
N ARG A 258 9.33 -29.77 -27.60
CA ARG A 258 8.44 -29.35 -28.68
C ARG A 258 8.48 -27.83 -28.92
N THR A 259 8.58 -27.05 -27.85
CA THR A 259 8.74 -25.60 -27.92
C THR A 259 10.07 -25.21 -28.57
N CYS A 260 11.17 -25.84 -28.13
CA CYS A 260 12.50 -25.63 -28.73
C CYS A 260 12.56 -26.05 -30.20
N GLU A 261 12.08 -27.24 -30.54
CA GLU A 261 12.00 -27.71 -31.94
C GLU A 261 11.21 -26.76 -32.83
N GLY A 262 10.13 -26.19 -32.31
CA GLY A 262 9.35 -25.18 -33.04
C GLY A 262 10.14 -23.92 -33.38
N ILE A 263 10.92 -23.39 -32.44
CA ILE A 263 11.75 -22.21 -32.63
C ILE A 263 12.95 -22.51 -33.55
N ILE A 264 13.62 -23.64 -33.34
CA ILE A 264 14.74 -24.07 -34.19
C ILE A 264 14.25 -24.37 -35.63
N GLY A 265 13.07 -24.97 -35.75
CA GLY A 265 12.44 -25.23 -37.06
C GLY A 265 12.16 -23.95 -37.84
N LEU A 266 11.73 -22.88 -37.18
CA LEU A 266 11.59 -21.55 -37.79
C LEU A 266 12.93 -20.99 -38.26
N HIS A 267 14.00 -21.20 -37.49
CA HIS A 267 15.34 -20.76 -37.88
C HIS A 267 15.86 -21.49 -39.10
N LEU A 268 15.69 -22.80 -39.15
CA LEU A 268 16.15 -23.64 -40.27
C LEU A 268 15.18 -23.61 -41.47
N ASN A 269 13.99 -23.02 -41.30
CA ASN A 269 12.89 -23.11 -42.24
C ASN A 269 12.56 -24.58 -42.62
N LYS A 270 12.60 -25.47 -41.63
CA LYS A 270 12.36 -26.91 -41.74
C LYS A 270 11.39 -27.40 -40.62
N PRO A 271 10.44 -28.27 -40.93
CA PRO A 271 9.50 -28.83 -39.93
C PRO A 271 10.19 -29.96 -39.13
N ILE A 272 11.24 -29.65 -38.39
CA ILE A 272 12.11 -30.64 -37.71
C ILE A 272 11.40 -31.56 -36.72
N HIS A 273 10.22 -31.18 -36.28
CA HIS A 273 9.36 -31.99 -35.43
C HIS A 273 8.58 -33.08 -36.17
N ILE A 274 8.52 -33.02 -37.47
CA ILE A 274 7.89 -34.02 -38.38
C ILE A 274 8.96 -34.77 -39.15
N ASP A 275 9.92 -34.05 -39.70
CA ASP A 275 10.95 -34.57 -40.58
C ASP A 275 12.35 -34.26 -39.99
N ARG A 276 12.74 -35.07 -39.01
CA ARG A 276 14.02 -34.90 -38.32
C ARG A 276 15.22 -35.42 -39.14
N GLU A 277 14.98 -36.33 -40.05
CA GLU A 277 16.04 -37.00 -40.83
C GLU A 277 16.74 -36.07 -41.82
N ASN A 278 16.05 -35.02 -42.24
CA ASN A 278 16.60 -34.00 -43.14
C ASN A 278 17.39 -32.88 -42.47
N VAL A 279 17.79 -33.10 -41.21
CA VAL A 279 18.62 -32.15 -40.45
C VAL A 279 19.77 -32.87 -39.79
N THR A 280 20.99 -32.50 -40.14
CA THR A 280 22.20 -33.05 -39.54
C THR A 280 22.33 -32.59 -38.08
N GLU A 281 23.08 -33.36 -37.28
CA GLU A 281 23.33 -32.99 -35.88
C GLU A 281 24.09 -31.66 -35.75
N THR A 282 25.07 -31.44 -36.61
CA THR A 282 25.82 -30.17 -36.66
C THR A 282 24.95 -28.96 -37.00
N GLU A 283 24.06 -29.13 -37.98
CA GLU A 283 23.08 -28.06 -38.35
C GLU A 283 22.14 -27.76 -37.20
N LEU A 284 21.66 -28.79 -36.50
CA LEU A 284 20.78 -28.61 -35.33
C LEU A 284 21.52 -27.94 -34.18
N GLU A 285 22.73 -28.34 -33.87
CA GLU A 285 23.53 -27.79 -32.78
C GLU A 285 23.82 -26.30 -33.03
N THR A 286 24.16 -25.94 -34.26
CA THR A 286 24.38 -24.54 -34.67
C THR A 286 23.12 -23.73 -34.50
N ALA A 287 22.01 -24.19 -35.05
CA ALA A 287 20.72 -23.51 -34.91
C ALA A 287 20.25 -23.38 -33.46
N TYR A 288 20.50 -24.41 -32.62
CA TYR A 288 20.23 -24.37 -31.19
C TYR A 288 21.02 -23.25 -30.51
N LYS A 289 22.35 -23.16 -30.75
CA LYS A 289 23.23 -22.14 -30.16
C LYS A 289 22.83 -20.72 -30.61
N GLU A 290 22.39 -20.55 -31.82
CA GLU A 290 21.98 -19.28 -32.37
C GLU A 290 20.57 -18.82 -31.90
N THR A 291 19.76 -19.76 -31.41
CA THR A 291 18.37 -19.49 -30.98
C THR A 291 18.18 -19.73 -29.50
N VAL A 292 17.63 -20.87 -29.10
CA VAL A 292 17.22 -21.15 -27.72
C VAL A 292 18.40 -21.30 -26.75
N GLY A 293 19.57 -21.72 -27.25
CA GLY A 293 20.81 -21.90 -26.50
C GLY A 293 21.67 -20.65 -26.35
N ASN A 294 21.23 -19.48 -26.80
CA ASN A 294 22.02 -18.25 -26.83
C ASN A 294 22.16 -17.52 -25.49
N GLY A 295 21.65 -18.08 -24.38
CA GLY A 295 21.69 -17.51 -23.02
C GLY A 295 20.66 -16.40 -22.74
N LYS A 296 19.76 -16.12 -23.68
CA LYS A 296 18.71 -15.09 -23.52
C LYS A 296 17.30 -15.64 -23.53
N VAL A 297 17.13 -16.94 -23.69
CA VAL A 297 15.84 -17.63 -23.74
C VAL A 297 15.68 -18.48 -22.47
N PHE A 298 14.57 -18.30 -21.79
CA PHE A 298 14.21 -18.99 -20.57
C PHE A 298 12.89 -19.71 -20.76
N LEU A 299 12.84 -20.99 -20.41
CA LEU A 299 11.68 -21.86 -20.55
C LEU A 299 11.22 -22.32 -19.17
N TYR A 300 9.91 -22.29 -18.93
CA TYR A 300 9.33 -22.74 -17.66
C TYR A 300 8.95 -24.22 -17.76
N ASP A 301 9.50 -25.05 -16.85
CA ASP A 301 9.34 -26.49 -16.84
C ASP A 301 8.36 -26.96 -15.75
N HIS A 302 7.10 -26.57 -15.86
CA HIS A 302 6.02 -27.08 -15.00
C HIS A 302 4.79 -27.40 -15.86
N TRP A 303 4.91 -28.46 -16.61
CA TRP A 303 3.84 -28.91 -17.49
C TRP A 303 2.68 -29.48 -16.67
N GLY A 304 1.49 -28.84 -16.79
CA GLY A 304 0.26 -29.30 -16.15
C GLY A 304 0.03 -28.92 -14.69
N SER A 305 0.85 -28.04 -14.12
CA SER A 305 0.61 -27.46 -12.80
C SER A 305 0.75 -25.94 -12.83
N VAL A 306 -0.27 -25.24 -12.44
CA VAL A 306 -0.27 -23.83 -12.11
C VAL A 306 -0.42 -23.69 -10.61
#